data_fdb4f1f04f5a27bc80507bfe09aafe85
#
_entry.id   fdb4f1f04f5a27bc80507bfe09aafe85
#
_cell.length_a   1.000
_cell.length_b   1.000
_cell.length_c   1.000
_cell.angle_alpha   90.00
_cell.angle_beta   90.00
_cell.angle_gamma   90.00
#
_symmetry.space_group_name_H-M   'P 1'
#
loop_
_entity.id
_entity.type
_entity.pdbx_description
1 polymer ?
#
loop_
_entity_poly.entity_id
_entity_poly.type
_entity_poly.pdbx_seq_one_letter_code
_entity_poly.pdbx_strand_id
1 'polypeptide(L)'
;MRVRFWISLLVFCASAAGCRSAPAQPSGLFPAPIAASTDFSGDAAFAHLRALAQIGPRVTGTPGAAAARAYIRAELEKLGLRVEERRVAGPPGPDGAAQELVNLVAVIPGDSPQIFVLAAPYDTRRFESFPFIGANDGASAPALLLELARVIQVSPLRYTTWIVFLDGEAPRAAGADAEPALAGSNALAHELLSESGAPPVRLVVLFQQVGDADLHVARDLRSHRLYREEFWLAAARLGRKDVFRSEDPFESPAGSHEAFLAAGFRGVVLITDPSYGGGEPPGAFANSEDDTPEHCSPQSLASLGVVTLEALDRIGGRLAKIDRFTKPVVTAPPEMAPAATAPAQTAPAPAVEAPAPPVLAPPAPSQESREPAQPPPAP
;
A
#
# COMPACT_ATOMS: atom_id res chain seq x y z
N MET A 1 -27.04 -85.16 33.90
CA MET A 1 -27.66 -83.92 33.45
C MET A 1 -27.59 -82.92 34.57
N ARG A 2 -26.69 -81.91 34.45
CA ARG A 2 -26.52 -80.86 35.47
C ARG A 2 -26.80 -79.52 34.82
N VAL A 3 -27.90 -78.91 35.21
CA VAL A 3 -28.28 -77.58 34.76
C VAL A 3 -27.58 -76.55 35.68
N ARG A 4 -26.80 -75.63 35.09
CA ARG A 4 -26.16 -74.52 35.84
C ARG A 4 -26.96 -73.25 35.53
N PHE A 5 -27.54 -72.70 36.57
CA PHE A 5 -28.13 -71.34 36.60
C PHE A 5 -27.01 -70.33 36.65
N TRP A 6 -27.09 -69.32 35.77
CA TRP A 6 -26.28 -68.12 35.84
C TRP A 6 -27.17 -66.99 36.33
N ILE A 7 -26.83 -66.41 37.48
CA ILE A 7 -27.44 -65.19 38.03
C ILE A 7 -26.65 -64.04 37.46
N SER A 8 -27.32 -63.19 36.61
CA SER A 8 -26.74 -61.91 36.13
C SER A 8 -26.98 -60.83 37.15
N LEU A 9 -25.87 -60.32 37.70
CA LEU A 9 -25.86 -59.18 38.59
C LEU A 9 -25.79 -57.87 37.74
N LEU A 10 -26.90 -57.12 37.70
CA LEU A 10 -26.95 -55.81 37.03
C LEU A 10 -26.35 -54.78 38.02
N VAL A 11 -25.14 -54.31 37.67
CA VAL A 11 -24.53 -53.16 38.36
C VAL A 11 -24.99 -51.87 37.65
N PHE A 12 -25.77 -51.05 38.37
CA PHE A 12 -26.24 -49.75 37.94
C PHE A 12 -25.10 -48.74 38.24
N CYS A 13 -24.33 -48.37 37.21
CA CYS A 13 -23.39 -47.25 37.29
C CYS A 13 -24.15 -45.93 37.07
N ALA A 14 -24.39 -45.17 38.15
CA ALA A 14 -24.85 -43.80 38.11
C ALA A 14 -23.69 -42.92 37.60
N SER A 15 -23.74 -42.50 36.33
CA SER A 15 -22.82 -41.50 35.76
C SER A 15 -23.19 -40.13 36.28
N ALA A 16 -22.49 -39.61 37.27
CA ALA A 16 -22.51 -38.19 37.60
C ALA A 16 -21.85 -37.39 36.50
N ALA A 17 -22.68 -36.77 35.66
CA ALA A 17 -22.23 -35.78 34.68
C ALA A 17 -21.79 -34.50 35.42
N GLY A 18 -20.53 -34.46 35.78
CA GLY A 18 -19.88 -33.26 36.26
C GLY A 18 -19.71 -32.30 35.07
N CYS A 19 -20.51 -31.24 35.00
CA CYS A 19 -20.25 -30.11 34.15
C CYS A 19 -18.90 -29.51 34.55
N ARG A 20 -17.84 -29.92 33.84
CA ARG A 20 -16.58 -29.17 33.85
C ARG A 20 -16.83 -27.90 33.04
N SER A 21 -17.08 -26.78 33.72
CA SER A 21 -16.94 -25.46 33.12
C SER A 21 -15.52 -25.34 32.56
N ALA A 22 -15.43 -25.17 31.26
CA ALA A 22 -14.16 -24.82 30.63
C ALA A 22 -13.62 -23.55 31.30
N PRO A 23 -12.29 -23.45 31.56
CA PRO A 23 -11.73 -22.22 32.11
C PRO A 23 -12.07 -21.09 31.15
N ALA A 24 -12.72 -20.03 31.70
CA ALA A 24 -12.98 -18.81 30.96
C ALA A 24 -11.64 -18.29 30.45
N GLN A 25 -11.48 -18.24 29.13
CA GLN A 25 -10.32 -17.57 28.54
C GLN A 25 -10.35 -16.12 28.99
N PRO A 26 -9.20 -15.50 29.31
CA PRO A 26 -9.17 -14.10 29.68
C PRO A 26 -9.65 -13.27 28.48
N SER A 27 -10.91 -12.89 28.52
CA SER A 27 -11.52 -11.96 27.57
C SER A 27 -10.90 -10.59 27.83
N GLY A 28 -9.98 -10.17 26.99
CA GLY A 28 -9.49 -8.80 27.09
C GLY A 28 -8.17 -8.43 26.41
N LEU A 29 -7.42 -9.38 25.86
CA LEU A 29 -6.13 -9.07 25.24
C LEU A 29 -6.17 -8.98 23.70
N PHE A 30 -7.22 -9.45 23.06
CA PHE A 30 -7.37 -9.39 21.61
C PHE A 30 -8.72 -8.79 21.26
N PRO A 31 -8.78 -7.75 20.42
CA PRO A 31 -10.04 -7.29 19.86
C PRO A 31 -10.70 -8.45 19.10
N ALA A 32 -12.02 -8.45 19.04
CA ALA A 32 -12.76 -9.38 18.18
C ALA A 32 -12.28 -9.22 16.72
N PRO A 33 -12.25 -10.31 15.92
CA PRO A 33 -11.92 -10.19 14.50
C PRO A 33 -12.88 -9.19 13.85
N ILE A 34 -12.34 -8.36 12.95
CA ILE A 34 -13.17 -7.44 12.16
C ILE A 34 -14.13 -8.30 11.34
N ALA A 35 -15.43 -7.99 11.40
CA ALA A 35 -16.43 -8.63 10.52
C ALA A 35 -16.06 -8.48 9.03
N ALA A 36 -15.38 -7.39 8.67
CA ALA A 36 -14.87 -7.12 7.33
C ALA A 36 -13.89 -8.18 6.80
N SER A 37 -13.13 -8.87 7.66
CA SER A 37 -12.17 -9.89 7.22
C SER A 37 -12.82 -11.11 6.57
N THR A 38 -14.10 -11.37 6.87
CA THR A 38 -14.87 -12.47 6.28
C THR A 38 -15.47 -12.11 4.91
N ASP A 39 -15.51 -10.83 4.56
CA ASP A 39 -16.13 -10.32 3.33
C ASP A 39 -15.13 -10.16 2.16
N PHE A 40 -13.84 -10.42 2.38
CA PHE A 40 -12.84 -10.39 1.30
C PHE A 40 -13.05 -11.58 0.35
N SER A 41 -13.24 -11.28 -0.94
CA SER A 41 -13.45 -12.28 -2.00
C SER A 41 -12.18 -12.47 -2.84
N GLY A 42 -11.55 -13.64 -2.73
CA GLY A 42 -10.43 -14.01 -3.60
C GLY A 42 -10.84 -14.09 -5.07
N ASP A 43 -12.06 -14.53 -5.36
CA ASP A 43 -12.58 -14.60 -6.74
C ASP A 43 -12.78 -13.19 -7.33
N ALA A 44 -13.24 -12.22 -6.54
CA ALA A 44 -13.35 -10.83 -7.00
C ALA A 44 -11.95 -10.23 -7.25
N ALA A 45 -11.02 -10.41 -6.32
CA ALA A 45 -9.63 -10.00 -6.53
C ALA A 45 -9.01 -10.66 -7.77
N PHE A 46 -9.23 -11.95 -7.96
CA PHE A 46 -8.72 -12.67 -9.14
C PHE A 46 -9.37 -12.22 -10.45
N ALA A 47 -10.64 -11.80 -10.43
CA ALA A 47 -11.28 -11.18 -11.58
C ALA A 47 -10.58 -9.87 -11.98
N HIS A 48 -10.17 -9.03 -11.02
CA HIS A 48 -9.37 -7.83 -11.27
C HIS A 48 -7.98 -8.19 -11.83
N LEU A 49 -7.30 -9.22 -11.28
CA LEU A 49 -6.02 -9.70 -11.81
C LEU A 49 -6.16 -10.08 -13.29
N ARG A 50 -7.16 -10.88 -13.64
CA ARG A 50 -7.40 -11.29 -15.01
C ARG A 50 -7.69 -10.10 -15.93
N ALA A 51 -8.47 -9.14 -15.48
CA ALA A 51 -8.78 -7.95 -16.26
C ALA A 51 -7.53 -7.11 -16.54
N LEU A 52 -6.65 -6.92 -15.53
CA LEU A 52 -5.38 -6.22 -15.70
C LEU A 52 -4.42 -7.00 -16.61
N ALA A 53 -4.34 -8.33 -16.47
CA ALA A 53 -3.54 -9.18 -17.32
C ALA A 53 -4.02 -9.18 -18.80
N GLN A 54 -5.33 -9.11 -19.05
CA GLN A 54 -5.89 -9.00 -20.40
C GLN A 54 -5.52 -7.69 -21.12
N ILE A 55 -5.15 -6.63 -20.41
CA ILE A 55 -4.61 -5.41 -21.01
C ILE A 55 -3.26 -5.69 -21.68
N GLY A 56 -2.53 -6.69 -21.19
CA GLY A 56 -1.18 -7.03 -21.63
C GLY A 56 -0.11 -6.16 -20.97
N PRO A 57 1.03 -5.91 -21.66
CA PRO A 57 2.13 -5.13 -21.10
C PRO A 57 1.69 -3.72 -20.68
N ARG A 58 1.99 -3.36 -19.43
CA ARG A 58 1.61 -2.07 -18.82
C ARG A 58 2.85 -1.19 -18.57
N VAL A 59 3.76 -1.20 -19.53
CA VAL A 59 4.99 -0.41 -19.45
C VAL A 59 4.65 1.07 -19.32
N THR A 60 5.29 1.75 -18.37
CA THR A 60 5.11 3.19 -18.11
C THR A 60 5.17 4.02 -19.42
N GLY A 61 4.26 4.98 -19.56
CA GLY A 61 4.16 5.84 -20.74
C GLY A 61 3.49 5.21 -21.95
N THR A 62 3.08 3.94 -21.92
CA THR A 62 2.42 3.23 -23.02
C THR A 62 0.90 3.28 -22.94
N PRO A 63 0.19 2.99 -24.03
CA PRO A 63 -1.26 2.81 -24.02
C PRO A 63 -1.74 1.73 -23.05
N GLY A 64 -0.94 0.68 -22.81
CA GLY A 64 -1.25 -0.37 -21.83
C GLY A 64 -1.28 0.16 -20.38
N ALA A 65 -0.29 0.98 -20.00
CA ALA A 65 -0.31 1.65 -18.71
C ALA A 65 -1.51 2.60 -18.55
N ALA A 66 -1.85 3.34 -19.62
CA ALA A 66 -3.03 4.22 -19.63
C ALA A 66 -4.34 3.44 -19.49
N ALA A 67 -4.47 2.29 -20.16
CA ALA A 67 -5.63 1.40 -20.03
C ALA A 67 -5.76 0.81 -18.62
N ALA A 68 -4.66 0.40 -18.00
CA ALA A 68 -4.65 -0.09 -16.62
C ALA A 68 -5.09 1.01 -15.64
N ARG A 69 -4.60 2.25 -15.79
CA ARG A 69 -5.07 3.39 -14.99
C ARG A 69 -6.56 3.63 -15.12
N ALA A 70 -7.06 3.62 -16.37
CA ALA A 70 -8.48 3.80 -16.62
C ALA A 70 -9.32 2.70 -15.96
N TYR A 71 -8.87 1.45 -16.03
CA TYR A 71 -9.52 0.32 -15.37
C TYR A 71 -9.54 0.49 -13.85
N ILE A 72 -8.38 0.71 -13.22
CA ILE A 72 -8.25 0.87 -11.76
C ILE A 72 -9.13 2.02 -11.27
N ARG A 73 -9.08 3.17 -11.96
CA ARG A 73 -9.93 4.32 -11.63
C ARG A 73 -11.41 3.94 -11.68
N ALA A 74 -11.86 3.32 -12.78
CA ALA A 74 -13.26 2.96 -12.96
C ALA A 74 -13.77 2.00 -11.86
N GLU A 75 -12.94 1.04 -11.42
CA GLU A 75 -13.30 0.13 -10.35
C GLU A 75 -13.41 0.84 -8.99
N LEU A 76 -12.49 1.76 -8.68
CA LEU A 76 -12.57 2.57 -7.45
C LEU A 76 -13.75 3.55 -7.47
N GLU A 77 -14.04 4.18 -8.60
CA GLU A 77 -15.19 5.07 -8.77
C GLU A 77 -16.54 4.35 -8.61
N LYS A 78 -16.65 3.07 -9.03
CA LYS A 78 -17.82 2.22 -8.76
C LYS A 78 -18.07 2.02 -7.25
N LEU A 79 -17.03 2.08 -6.44
CA LEU A 79 -17.12 2.03 -4.98
C LEU A 79 -17.50 3.39 -4.36
N GLY A 80 -17.70 4.43 -5.17
CA GLY A 80 -17.93 5.80 -4.71
C GLY A 80 -16.68 6.52 -4.23
N LEU A 81 -15.49 5.98 -4.50
CA LEU A 81 -14.22 6.59 -4.11
C LEU A 81 -13.81 7.64 -5.14
N ARG A 82 -13.34 8.79 -4.66
CA ARG A 82 -12.66 9.77 -5.49
C ARG A 82 -11.24 9.29 -5.73
N VAL A 83 -10.81 9.26 -6.99
CA VAL A 83 -9.46 8.90 -7.39
C VAL A 83 -8.69 10.15 -7.82
N GLU A 84 -7.57 10.40 -7.20
CA GLU A 84 -6.65 11.47 -7.55
C GLU A 84 -5.48 10.92 -8.36
N GLU A 85 -5.16 11.58 -9.48
CA GLU A 85 -3.95 11.31 -10.25
C GLU A 85 -2.83 12.22 -9.77
N ARG A 86 -1.79 11.61 -9.22
CA ARG A 86 -0.55 12.29 -8.84
C ARG A 86 0.45 12.17 -9.98
N ARG A 87 0.49 13.24 -10.81
CA ARG A 87 1.32 13.29 -12.00
C ARG A 87 2.70 13.82 -11.69
N VAL A 88 3.72 13.11 -12.08
CA VAL A 88 5.12 13.43 -11.83
C VAL A 88 5.89 13.35 -13.15
N ALA A 89 6.78 14.32 -13.39
CA ALA A 89 7.72 14.22 -14.51
C ALA A 89 8.62 13.01 -14.29
N GLY A 90 8.47 12.02 -15.15
CA GLY A 90 9.33 10.86 -15.19
C GLY A 90 10.65 11.18 -15.89
N PRO A 91 11.65 10.34 -15.71
CA PRO A 91 12.86 10.41 -16.51
C PRO A 91 12.52 10.06 -17.98
N PRO A 92 13.30 10.55 -18.97
CA PRO A 92 13.03 10.30 -20.39
C PRO A 92 12.88 8.81 -20.72
N GLY A 93 11.97 8.48 -21.62
CA GLY A 93 11.79 7.12 -22.14
C GLY A 93 13.02 6.59 -22.89
N PRO A 94 12.97 5.32 -23.35
CA PRO A 94 14.06 4.73 -24.14
C PRO A 94 14.35 5.49 -25.45
N ASP A 95 13.36 6.19 -25.98
CA ASP A 95 13.43 7.06 -27.17
C ASP A 95 13.87 8.50 -26.84
N GLY A 96 14.18 8.80 -25.57
CA GLY A 96 14.53 10.14 -25.09
C GLY A 96 13.32 11.07 -24.88
N ALA A 97 12.10 10.62 -25.17
CA ALA A 97 10.90 11.42 -24.95
C ALA A 97 10.60 11.62 -23.46
N ALA A 98 10.08 12.79 -23.10
CA ALA A 98 9.61 13.07 -21.75
C ALA A 98 8.46 12.10 -21.41
N GLN A 99 8.58 11.42 -20.27
CA GLN A 99 7.53 10.56 -19.75
C GLN A 99 6.86 11.20 -18.55
N GLU A 100 5.56 10.98 -18.45
CA GLU A 100 4.79 11.33 -17.25
C GLU A 100 4.43 10.05 -16.50
N LEU A 101 4.74 10.02 -15.22
CA LEU A 101 4.33 8.97 -14.30
C LEU A 101 3.02 9.37 -13.62
N VAL A 102 2.12 8.43 -13.42
CA VAL A 102 0.83 8.74 -12.83
C VAL A 102 0.50 7.75 -11.72
N ASN A 103 0.78 8.12 -10.48
CA ASN A 103 0.26 7.39 -9.34
C ASN A 103 -1.23 7.67 -9.16
N LEU A 104 -2.00 6.64 -8.81
CA LEU A 104 -3.40 6.79 -8.44
C LEU A 104 -3.55 6.69 -6.93
N VAL A 105 -4.31 7.60 -6.33
CA VAL A 105 -4.57 7.62 -4.90
C VAL A 105 -6.07 7.70 -4.65
N ALA A 106 -6.60 6.76 -3.88
CA ALA A 106 -7.95 6.82 -3.33
C ALA A 106 -7.87 6.86 -1.81
N VAL A 107 -8.65 7.74 -1.18
CA VAL A 107 -8.64 7.94 0.27
C VAL A 107 -9.95 7.45 0.87
N ILE A 108 -9.84 6.56 1.85
CA ILE A 108 -10.96 6.05 2.64
C ILE A 108 -10.81 6.62 4.06
N PRO A 109 -11.68 7.55 4.49
CA PRO A 109 -11.59 8.14 5.81
C PRO A 109 -11.79 7.11 6.92
N GLY A 110 -10.99 7.21 7.98
CA GLY A 110 -11.15 6.48 9.24
C GLY A 110 -11.50 7.42 10.39
N ASP A 111 -11.62 6.87 11.61
CA ASP A 111 -11.87 7.65 12.83
C ASP A 111 -10.69 8.60 13.16
N SER A 112 -9.49 8.23 12.75
CA SER A 112 -8.26 8.99 12.91
C SER A 112 -7.81 9.58 11.57
N PRO A 113 -7.41 10.86 11.53
CA PRO A 113 -6.83 11.45 10.33
C PRO A 113 -5.43 10.91 10.00
N GLN A 114 -4.75 10.24 10.93
CA GLN A 114 -3.45 9.62 10.69
C GLN A 114 -3.57 8.53 9.61
N ILE A 115 -2.52 8.34 8.81
CA ILE A 115 -2.61 7.64 7.54
C ILE A 115 -1.97 6.25 7.60
N PHE A 116 -2.67 5.27 7.05
CA PHE A 116 -2.16 3.99 6.58
C PHE A 116 -2.12 4.02 5.06
N VAL A 117 -0.96 3.77 4.48
CA VAL A 117 -0.77 3.65 3.02
C VAL A 117 -0.71 2.17 2.66
N LEU A 118 -1.58 1.73 1.76
CA LEU A 118 -1.53 0.41 1.13
C LEU A 118 -1.19 0.65 -0.34
N ALA A 119 -0.03 0.19 -0.78
CA ALA A 119 0.46 0.54 -2.11
C ALA A 119 0.95 -0.68 -2.90
N ALA A 120 0.81 -0.61 -4.22
CA ALA A 120 1.28 -1.61 -5.17
C ALA A 120 1.66 -0.99 -6.51
N PRO A 121 2.74 -1.46 -7.18
CA PRO A 121 3.00 -1.14 -8.57
C PRO A 121 1.93 -1.72 -9.48
N TYR A 122 1.55 -0.98 -10.55
CA TYR A 122 0.66 -1.48 -11.59
C TYR A 122 1.32 -1.56 -12.97
N ASP A 123 2.50 -0.97 -13.11
CA ASP A 123 3.30 -1.05 -14.31
C ASP A 123 4.04 -2.39 -14.42
N THR A 124 4.53 -2.71 -15.61
CA THR A 124 5.28 -3.93 -15.90
C THR A 124 6.64 -3.64 -16.50
N ARG A 125 7.55 -4.57 -16.33
CA ARG A 125 8.83 -4.61 -17.07
C ARG A 125 8.59 -4.66 -18.57
N ARG A 126 9.61 -4.23 -19.30
CA ARG A 126 9.68 -4.36 -20.75
C ARG A 126 10.64 -5.48 -21.12
N PHE A 127 10.21 -6.35 -22.02
CA PHE A 127 11.07 -7.32 -22.70
C PHE A 127 11.00 -7.07 -24.20
N GLU A 128 12.12 -7.30 -24.90
CA GLU A 128 12.16 -7.16 -26.36
C GLU A 128 11.77 -8.44 -27.07
N SER A 129 11.97 -9.58 -26.42
CA SER A 129 11.75 -10.92 -26.98
C SER A 129 10.31 -11.40 -26.92
N PHE A 130 9.51 -10.89 -25.97
CA PHE A 130 8.11 -11.28 -25.77
C PHE A 130 7.30 -10.18 -25.11
N PRO A 131 5.96 -10.21 -25.26
CA PRO A 131 5.06 -9.30 -24.53
C PRO A 131 4.88 -9.81 -23.09
N PHE A 132 5.48 -9.12 -22.13
CA PHE A 132 5.39 -9.49 -20.71
C PHE A 132 4.04 -9.09 -20.12
N ILE A 133 3.20 -10.07 -19.83
CA ILE A 133 1.85 -9.86 -19.29
C ILE A 133 1.92 -9.40 -17.82
N GLY A 134 2.82 -9.98 -17.02
CA GLY A 134 2.99 -9.62 -15.62
C GLY A 134 1.71 -9.82 -14.80
N ALA A 135 1.17 -11.04 -14.80
CA ALA A 135 -0.03 -11.35 -14.03
C ALA A 135 0.24 -11.34 -12.53
N ASN A 136 1.38 -11.88 -12.12
CA ASN A 136 1.83 -11.74 -10.75
C ASN A 136 2.61 -10.44 -10.55
N ASP A 137 3.51 -10.10 -11.47
CA ASP A 137 4.31 -8.87 -11.40
C ASP A 137 3.58 -7.70 -12.11
N GLY A 138 2.88 -6.90 -11.31
CA GLY A 138 2.16 -5.71 -11.73
C GLY A 138 0.63 -5.87 -11.89
N ALA A 139 0.02 -7.07 -11.72
CA ALA A 139 -1.43 -7.19 -11.67
C ALA A 139 -1.96 -7.80 -10.37
N SER A 140 -1.26 -8.73 -9.73
CA SER A 140 -1.76 -9.41 -8.52
C SER A 140 -1.96 -8.46 -7.35
N ALA A 141 -0.99 -7.61 -7.07
CA ALA A 141 -1.04 -6.67 -5.96
C ALA A 141 -2.06 -5.55 -6.19
N PRO A 142 -2.18 -4.91 -7.36
CA PRO A 142 -3.30 -4.02 -7.66
C PRO A 142 -4.67 -4.67 -7.53
N ALA A 143 -4.81 -5.92 -7.96
CA ALA A 143 -6.05 -6.68 -7.81
C ALA A 143 -6.44 -6.90 -6.34
N LEU A 144 -5.46 -7.25 -5.50
CA LEU A 144 -5.61 -7.33 -4.05
C LEU A 144 -6.08 -5.98 -3.47
N LEU A 145 -5.46 -4.87 -3.89
CA LEU A 145 -5.79 -3.52 -3.40
C LEU A 145 -7.21 -3.09 -3.80
N LEU A 146 -7.68 -3.41 -4.99
CA LEU A 146 -9.05 -3.11 -5.42
C LEU A 146 -10.09 -3.80 -4.53
N GLU A 147 -9.87 -5.07 -4.19
CA GLU A 147 -10.78 -5.79 -3.30
C GLU A 147 -10.63 -5.34 -1.84
N LEU A 148 -9.43 -5.01 -1.36
CA LEU A 148 -9.21 -4.37 -0.06
C LEU A 148 -9.95 -3.02 0.01
N ALA A 149 -9.90 -2.21 -1.06
CA ALA A 149 -10.61 -0.95 -1.13
C ALA A 149 -12.13 -1.15 -0.97
N ARG A 150 -12.70 -2.15 -1.64
CA ARG A 150 -14.12 -2.50 -1.52
C ARG A 150 -14.49 -2.85 -0.08
N VAL A 151 -13.71 -3.71 0.57
CA VAL A 151 -13.99 -4.14 1.94
C VAL A 151 -13.83 -2.99 2.93
N ILE A 152 -12.73 -2.24 2.84
CA ILE A 152 -12.43 -1.12 3.74
C ILE A 152 -13.43 0.02 3.54
N GLN A 153 -13.94 0.26 2.32
CA GLN A 153 -14.97 1.26 2.06
C GLN A 153 -16.29 0.94 2.78
N VAL A 154 -16.66 -0.34 2.87
CA VAL A 154 -17.86 -0.80 3.59
C VAL A 154 -17.66 -0.82 5.11
N SER A 155 -16.45 -1.17 5.55
CA SER A 155 -16.07 -1.26 6.97
C SER A 155 -14.73 -0.55 7.19
N PRO A 156 -14.75 0.79 7.35
CA PRO A 156 -13.53 1.59 7.46
C PRO A 156 -12.64 1.18 8.63
N LEU A 157 -11.35 1.20 8.40
CA LEU A 157 -10.36 1.01 9.44
C LEU A 157 -10.33 2.23 10.37
N ARG A 158 -9.73 2.06 11.55
CA ARG A 158 -9.56 3.18 12.50
C ARG A 158 -8.77 4.35 11.91
N TYR A 159 -7.72 4.06 11.13
CA TYR A 159 -6.85 5.05 10.49
C TYR A 159 -7.33 5.32 9.07
N THR A 160 -7.23 6.57 8.64
CA THR A 160 -7.50 6.94 7.25
C THR A 160 -6.61 6.11 6.33
N THR A 161 -7.22 5.40 5.39
CA THR A 161 -6.50 4.48 4.51
C THR A 161 -6.34 5.09 3.13
N TRP A 162 -5.10 5.18 2.67
CA TRP A 162 -4.77 5.52 1.30
C TRP A 162 -4.52 4.25 0.51
N ILE A 163 -5.29 4.03 -0.54
CA ILE A 163 -5.10 2.96 -1.52
C ILE A 163 -4.35 3.56 -2.68
N VAL A 164 -3.13 3.08 -2.93
CA VAL A 164 -2.19 3.71 -3.86
C VAL A 164 -1.71 2.72 -4.91
N PHE A 165 -1.80 3.13 -6.17
CA PHE A 165 -1.26 2.39 -7.31
C PHE A 165 -0.10 3.17 -7.88
N LEU A 166 1.08 2.56 -7.87
CA LEU A 166 2.35 3.21 -8.24
C LEU A 166 2.70 2.96 -9.71
N ASP A 167 3.16 4.00 -10.39
CA ASP A 167 3.64 3.96 -11.78
C ASP A 167 5.17 4.17 -11.82
N GLY A 168 5.83 3.60 -12.80
CA GLY A 168 7.26 3.80 -13.00
C GLY A 168 8.13 3.12 -11.95
N GLU A 169 7.68 2.00 -11.43
CA GLU A 169 8.42 1.17 -10.49
C GLU A 169 9.32 0.15 -11.21
N ALA A 170 8.84 -0.36 -12.34
CA ALA A 170 9.57 -1.32 -13.16
C ALA A 170 10.84 -0.72 -13.77
N PRO A 171 11.86 -1.54 -14.08
CA PRO A 171 13.07 -1.12 -14.76
C PRO A 171 12.77 -0.44 -16.11
N ARG A 172 13.56 0.57 -16.43
CA ARG A 172 13.46 1.30 -17.68
C ARG A 172 14.20 0.61 -18.83
N ALA A 173 15.32 -0.01 -18.50
CA ALA A 173 16.00 -0.91 -19.43
C ALA A 173 15.20 -2.18 -19.63
N ALA A 174 15.24 -2.72 -20.84
CA ALA A 174 14.64 -4.02 -21.10
C ALA A 174 15.46 -5.16 -20.45
N GLY A 175 14.75 -6.22 -20.02
CA GLY A 175 15.37 -7.43 -19.53
C GLY A 175 15.18 -7.69 -18.03
N ALA A 176 15.52 -8.90 -17.62
CA ALA A 176 15.30 -9.39 -16.25
C ALA A 176 16.27 -8.78 -15.22
N ASP A 177 17.50 -8.49 -15.64
CA ASP A 177 18.57 -8.01 -14.73
C ASP A 177 18.57 -6.49 -14.55
N ALA A 178 17.63 -5.77 -15.16
CA ALA A 178 17.57 -4.31 -15.05
C ALA A 178 17.06 -3.88 -13.67
N GLU A 179 17.74 -2.89 -13.07
CA GLU A 179 17.39 -2.34 -11.76
C GLU A 179 16.05 -1.60 -11.77
N PRO A 180 15.23 -1.71 -10.71
CA PRO A 180 13.96 -0.99 -10.57
C PRO A 180 14.15 0.53 -10.68
N ALA A 181 13.17 1.20 -11.29
CA ALA A 181 13.21 2.65 -11.44
C ALA A 181 12.74 3.39 -10.17
N LEU A 182 11.78 2.83 -9.45
CA LEU A 182 11.20 3.32 -8.19
C LEU A 182 10.75 4.79 -8.24
N ALA A 183 10.36 5.27 -9.42
CA ALA A 183 10.13 6.69 -9.62
C ALA A 183 8.82 7.17 -9.00
N GLY A 184 7.75 6.38 -9.11
CA GLY A 184 6.46 6.69 -8.50
C GLY A 184 6.48 6.61 -6.98
N SER A 185 7.13 5.58 -6.42
CA SER A 185 7.28 5.43 -4.96
C SER A 185 8.15 6.53 -4.36
N ASN A 186 9.25 6.92 -5.02
CA ASN A 186 10.06 8.06 -4.60
C ASN A 186 9.26 9.36 -4.60
N ALA A 187 8.50 9.63 -5.67
CA ALA A 187 7.68 10.83 -5.76
C ALA A 187 6.64 10.89 -4.64
N LEU A 188 5.93 9.78 -4.40
CA LEU A 188 4.94 9.71 -3.32
C LEU A 188 5.58 9.88 -1.93
N ALA A 189 6.72 9.24 -1.68
CA ALA A 189 7.41 9.35 -0.41
C ALA A 189 7.85 10.80 -0.13
N HIS A 190 8.37 11.50 -1.14
CA HIS A 190 8.71 12.93 -1.04
C HIS A 190 7.48 13.82 -0.80
N GLU A 191 6.38 13.57 -1.51
CA GLU A 191 5.13 14.30 -1.33
C GLU A 191 4.61 14.20 0.10
N LEU A 192 4.51 12.97 0.64
CA LEU A 192 4.04 12.70 2.00
C LEU A 192 4.90 13.33 3.09
N LEU A 193 6.17 13.65 2.82
CA LEU A 193 7.06 14.36 3.76
C LEU A 193 6.97 15.88 3.62
N SER A 194 6.69 16.40 2.41
CA SER A 194 6.75 17.82 2.11
C SER A 194 5.48 18.57 2.47
N GLU A 195 4.35 17.88 2.64
CA GLU A 195 3.06 18.48 2.92
C GLU A 195 3.00 18.97 4.39
N SER A 196 3.29 20.26 4.56
CA SER A 196 3.28 20.88 5.88
C SER A 196 1.89 20.82 6.52
N GLY A 197 1.81 20.24 7.73
CA GLY A 197 0.54 20.10 8.46
C GLY A 197 -0.29 18.87 8.06
N ALA A 198 0.19 18.05 7.13
CA ALA A 198 -0.45 16.77 6.80
C ALA A 198 -0.48 15.83 8.02
N PRO A 199 -1.54 15.02 8.17
CA PRO A 199 -1.58 13.99 9.19
C PRO A 199 -0.42 13.00 9.02
N PRO A 200 0.21 12.53 10.12
CA PRO A 200 1.37 11.64 10.01
C PRO A 200 1.00 10.29 9.40
N VAL A 201 1.85 9.81 8.51
CA VAL A 201 1.82 8.43 8.02
C VAL A 201 2.37 7.50 9.09
N ARG A 202 1.57 6.55 9.52
CA ARG A 202 1.90 5.60 10.61
C ARG A 202 2.34 4.25 10.10
N LEU A 203 1.88 3.88 8.91
CA LEU A 203 2.13 2.59 8.28
C LEU A 203 2.15 2.76 6.76
N VAL A 204 3.11 2.13 6.12
CA VAL A 204 3.16 1.92 4.67
C VAL A 204 3.28 0.42 4.44
N VAL A 205 2.34 -0.19 3.74
CA VAL A 205 2.41 -1.59 3.33
C VAL A 205 2.52 -1.64 1.81
N LEU A 206 3.60 -2.20 1.32
CA LEU A 206 3.84 -2.46 -0.09
C LEU A 206 3.52 -3.92 -0.40
N PHE A 207 2.75 -4.16 -1.45
CA PHE A 207 2.43 -5.49 -1.95
C PHE A 207 3.06 -5.69 -3.32
N GLN A 208 3.76 -6.79 -3.52
CA GLN A 208 4.39 -7.16 -4.78
C GLN A 208 4.34 -8.67 -4.96
N GLN A 209 4.05 -9.15 -6.17
CA GLN A 209 4.10 -10.58 -6.52
C GLN A 209 3.33 -11.47 -5.53
N VAL A 210 2.06 -11.18 -5.32
CA VAL A 210 1.23 -11.81 -4.26
C VAL A 210 0.14 -12.74 -4.81
N GLY A 211 0.22 -13.11 -6.08
CA GLY A 211 -0.80 -13.91 -6.77
C GLY A 211 -0.44 -15.38 -6.96
N ASP A 212 0.80 -15.79 -6.69
CA ASP A 212 1.26 -17.17 -6.94
C ASP A 212 0.26 -18.21 -6.41
N ALA A 213 0.00 -19.24 -7.23
CA ALA A 213 -0.86 -20.36 -6.85
C ALA A 213 -0.32 -21.12 -5.62
N ASP A 214 1.00 -21.19 -5.46
CA ASP A 214 1.70 -21.71 -4.28
C ASP A 214 2.37 -20.58 -3.48
N LEU A 215 1.58 -19.59 -3.10
CA LEU A 215 2.06 -18.36 -2.46
C LEU A 215 2.81 -18.58 -1.14
N HIS A 216 4.02 -18.08 -1.05
CA HIS A 216 4.87 -18.12 0.12
C HIS A 216 5.39 -16.73 0.51
N VAL A 217 4.67 -16.05 1.39
CA VAL A 217 5.10 -14.73 1.87
C VAL A 217 6.33 -14.86 2.76
N ALA A 218 7.42 -14.19 2.37
CA ALA A 218 8.66 -14.18 3.12
C ALA A 218 8.74 -13.05 4.17
N ARG A 219 9.50 -13.30 5.23
CA ARG A 219 9.81 -12.28 6.25
C ARG A 219 10.91 -11.34 5.76
N ASP A 220 10.53 -10.27 5.11
CA ASP A 220 11.51 -9.25 4.73
C ASP A 220 12.17 -8.60 5.95
N LEU A 221 13.52 -8.64 6.00
CA LEU A 221 14.31 -8.14 7.12
C LEU A 221 14.35 -6.61 7.21
N ARG A 222 14.11 -5.91 6.11
CA ARG A 222 14.11 -4.45 6.02
C ARG A 222 12.80 -3.84 6.50
N SER A 223 11.76 -4.64 6.52
CA SER A 223 10.44 -4.27 7.03
C SER A 223 10.46 -3.99 8.54
N HIS A 224 9.63 -3.04 8.98
CA HIS A 224 9.44 -2.73 10.40
C HIS A 224 9.01 -3.97 11.19
N ARG A 225 9.91 -4.49 12.01
CA ARG A 225 9.78 -5.80 12.66
C ARG A 225 8.44 -6.01 13.38
N LEU A 226 8.01 -5.06 14.22
CA LEU A 226 6.78 -5.25 15.01
C LEU A 226 5.52 -5.27 14.14
N TYR A 227 5.46 -4.45 13.08
CA TYR A 227 4.31 -4.41 12.19
C TYR A 227 4.29 -5.62 11.25
N ARG A 228 5.44 -6.03 10.74
CA ARG A 228 5.57 -7.26 9.98
C ARG A 228 5.06 -8.47 10.77
N GLU A 229 5.48 -8.64 12.03
CA GLU A 229 5.06 -9.77 12.86
C GLU A 229 3.55 -9.79 13.14
N GLU A 230 2.84 -8.65 13.03
CA GLU A 230 1.37 -8.66 13.16
C GLU A 230 0.71 -9.42 11.98
N PHE A 231 1.30 -9.44 10.79
CA PHE A 231 0.82 -10.27 9.67
C PHE A 231 0.99 -11.76 9.99
N TRP A 232 2.13 -12.20 10.52
CA TRP A 232 2.35 -13.60 10.91
C TRP A 232 1.45 -14.01 12.07
N LEU A 233 1.20 -13.14 13.03
CA LEU A 233 0.25 -13.39 14.12
C LEU A 233 -1.19 -13.48 13.58
N ALA A 234 -1.57 -12.63 12.65
CA ALA A 234 -2.86 -12.69 11.98
C ALA A 234 -3.01 -14.00 11.19
N ALA A 235 -2.01 -14.36 10.38
CA ALA A 235 -1.99 -15.61 9.63
C ALA A 235 -2.11 -16.84 10.53
N ALA A 236 -1.37 -16.87 11.63
CA ALA A 236 -1.45 -17.96 12.60
C ALA A 236 -2.84 -18.09 13.22
N ARG A 237 -3.49 -16.95 13.52
CA ARG A 237 -4.83 -16.89 14.09
C ARG A 237 -5.91 -17.36 13.10
N LEU A 238 -5.72 -17.01 11.82
CA LEU A 238 -6.65 -17.34 10.73
C LEU A 238 -6.37 -18.70 10.07
N GLY A 239 -5.37 -19.45 10.55
CA GLY A 239 -5.01 -20.76 10.00
C GLY A 239 -4.36 -20.69 8.62
N ARG A 240 -3.59 -19.61 8.33
CA ARG A 240 -2.90 -19.35 7.05
C ARG A 240 -1.36 -19.42 7.19
N LYS A 241 -0.87 -20.31 8.06
CA LYS A 241 0.58 -20.49 8.27
C LYS A 241 1.28 -21.15 7.07
N ASP A 242 0.55 -21.81 6.23
CA ASP A 242 1.00 -22.35 4.95
C ASP A 242 1.45 -21.25 3.98
N VAL A 243 0.73 -20.13 3.95
CA VAL A 243 1.06 -18.96 3.14
C VAL A 243 2.12 -18.09 3.83
N PHE A 244 2.02 -17.86 5.14
CA PHE A 244 2.96 -17.06 5.92
C PHE A 244 3.94 -17.95 6.69
N ARG A 245 4.90 -18.51 5.98
CA ARG A 245 5.87 -19.44 6.56
C ARG A 245 6.80 -18.74 7.55
N SER A 246 7.28 -19.53 8.53
CA SER A 246 8.18 -19.04 9.59
C SER A 246 9.65 -19.12 9.22
N GLU A 247 9.93 -19.83 8.15
CA GLU A 247 11.25 -20.20 7.73
C GLU A 247 11.89 -19.05 6.94
N ASP A 248 13.13 -18.91 7.10
CA ASP A 248 14.11 -18.04 6.45
C ASP A 248 13.81 -16.54 6.38
N PRO A 249 14.62 -15.76 7.10
CA PRO A 249 14.66 -14.33 6.91
C PRO A 249 15.12 -14.04 5.48
N PHE A 250 14.37 -13.24 4.77
CA PHE A 250 14.64 -12.79 3.42
C PHE A 250 15.03 -11.32 3.44
N GLU A 251 16.13 -10.97 2.80
CA GLU A 251 16.46 -9.58 2.54
C GLU A 251 16.03 -9.26 1.11
N SER A 252 14.97 -8.50 0.97
CA SER A 252 14.43 -8.14 -0.35
C SER A 252 15.43 -7.33 -1.15
N PRO A 253 15.57 -7.59 -2.45
CA PRO A 253 16.26 -6.67 -3.34
C PRO A 253 15.57 -5.30 -3.36
N ALA A 254 16.19 -4.32 -3.97
CA ALA A 254 15.59 -3.00 -4.10
C ALA A 254 14.19 -3.07 -4.72
N GLY A 255 13.22 -2.39 -4.11
CA GLY A 255 11.83 -2.37 -4.53
C GLY A 255 11.13 -1.12 -4.01
N SER A 256 9.84 -0.96 -4.28
CA SER A 256 9.05 0.25 -3.93
C SER A 256 9.14 0.64 -2.45
N HIS A 257 9.34 -0.31 -1.54
CA HIS A 257 9.50 -0.06 -0.11
C HIS A 257 10.78 0.72 0.22
N GLU A 258 11.84 0.58 -0.60
CA GLU A 258 13.10 1.29 -0.43
C GLU A 258 12.93 2.81 -0.48
N ALA A 259 12.09 3.29 -1.39
CA ALA A 259 11.83 4.71 -1.54
C ALA A 259 11.31 5.32 -0.22
N PHE A 260 10.42 4.63 0.47
CA PHE A 260 9.89 5.09 1.76
C PHE A 260 10.91 4.96 2.89
N LEU A 261 11.70 3.88 2.92
CA LEU A 261 12.77 3.70 3.90
C LEU A 261 13.84 4.77 3.74
N ALA A 262 14.28 5.05 2.51
CA ALA A 262 15.25 6.09 2.18
C ALA A 262 14.75 7.49 2.54
N ALA A 263 13.45 7.75 2.36
CA ALA A 263 12.80 8.98 2.78
C ALA A 263 12.65 9.13 4.31
N GLY A 264 12.93 8.07 5.08
CA GLY A 264 12.92 8.11 6.55
C GLY A 264 11.63 7.61 7.21
N PHE A 265 10.69 7.05 6.45
CA PHE A 265 9.53 6.37 7.02
C PHE A 265 9.98 5.12 7.80
N ARG A 266 9.49 4.97 9.03
CA ARG A 266 9.89 3.85 9.90
C ARG A 266 8.88 2.70 9.90
N GLY A 267 7.61 2.99 9.68
CA GLY A 267 6.53 2.00 9.69
C GLY A 267 6.30 1.37 8.30
N VAL A 268 7.35 0.91 7.62
CA VAL A 268 7.27 0.31 6.29
C VAL A 268 7.27 -1.21 6.39
N VAL A 269 6.39 -1.88 5.66
CA VAL A 269 6.28 -3.33 5.56
C VAL A 269 6.16 -3.72 4.09
N LEU A 270 6.99 -4.64 3.64
CA LEU A 270 6.86 -5.31 2.35
C LEU A 270 6.20 -6.68 2.55
N ILE A 271 5.20 -6.96 1.73
CA ILE A 271 4.52 -8.25 1.60
C ILE A 271 4.76 -8.75 0.18
N THR A 272 5.54 -9.80 0.06
CA THR A 272 5.94 -10.36 -1.24
C THR A 272 6.22 -11.84 -1.14
N ASP A 273 6.03 -12.54 -2.26
CA ASP A 273 6.61 -13.85 -2.50
C ASP A 273 7.90 -13.66 -3.31
N PRO A 274 9.07 -14.00 -2.77
CA PRO A 274 10.32 -13.84 -3.48
C PRO A 274 10.58 -14.92 -4.54
N SER A 275 9.78 -15.99 -4.58
CA SER A 275 10.06 -17.20 -5.37
C SER A 275 8.87 -17.63 -6.22
N TYR A 276 8.34 -16.72 -7.05
CA TYR A 276 7.18 -16.97 -7.91
C TYR A 276 7.38 -18.22 -8.81
N GLY A 277 6.53 -19.22 -8.58
CA GLY A 277 6.67 -20.54 -9.21
C GLY A 277 7.68 -21.46 -8.54
N GLY A 278 8.12 -21.13 -7.32
CA GLY A 278 9.04 -21.91 -6.49
C GLY A 278 10.50 -21.83 -6.89
N GLY A 279 11.35 -22.52 -6.12
CA GLY A 279 12.80 -22.55 -6.32
C GLY A 279 13.52 -21.38 -5.66
N GLU A 280 14.74 -21.11 -6.14
CA GLU A 280 15.52 -19.96 -5.68
C GLU A 280 14.92 -18.65 -6.22
N PRO A 281 14.98 -17.55 -5.47
CA PRO A 281 14.55 -16.25 -5.96
C PRO A 281 15.22 -15.86 -7.28
N PRO A 282 14.47 -15.26 -8.23
CA PRO A 282 13.09 -14.78 -8.13
C PRO A 282 12.01 -15.81 -8.44
N GLY A 283 12.36 -17.09 -8.67
CA GLY A 283 11.45 -18.16 -9.00
C GLY A 283 11.30 -18.44 -10.50
N ALA A 284 10.69 -19.59 -10.83
CA ALA A 284 10.67 -20.13 -12.19
C ALA A 284 9.84 -19.29 -13.18
N PHE A 285 8.76 -18.65 -12.70
CA PHE A 285 7.84 -17.88 -13.56
C PHE A 285 8.16 -16.38 -13.57
N ALA A 286 8.99 -15.91 -12.64
CA ALA A 286 9.33 -14.51 -12.55
C ALA A 286 10.11 -14.03 -13.79
N ASN A 287 9.76 -12.85 -14.31
CA ASN A 287 10.40 -12.22 -15.45
C ASN A 287 10.40 -13.08 -16.73
N SER A 288 9.38 -13.93 -16.92
CA SER A 288 9.26 -14.86 -18.05
C SER A 288 7.90 -14.76 -18.74
N GLU A 289 7.73 -15.48 -19.85
CA GLU A 289 6.44 -15.62 -20.56
C GLU A 289 5.38 -16.34 -19.71
N ASP A 290 5.83 -17.08 -18.69
CA ASP A 290 4.97 -17.85 -17.79
C ASP A 290 4.35 -16.99 -16.66
N ASP A 291 4.66 -15.68 -16.59
CA ASP A 291 3.95 -14.78 -15.66
C ASP A 291 2.54 -14.49 -16.19
N THR A 292 1.68 -15.49 -16.07
CA THR A 292 0.29 -15.50 -16.57
C THR A 292 -0.72 -15.80 -15.48
N PRO A 293 -2.02 -15.49 -15.68
CA PRO A 293 -3.06 -15.78 -14.70
C PRO A 293 -3.21 -17.24 -14.32
N GLU A 294 -2.78 -18.18 -15.20
CA GLU A 294 -2.84 -19.61 -14.98
C GLU A 294 -1.94 -20.08 -13.82
N HIS A 295 -0.89 -19.32 -13.52
CA HIS A 295 0.02 -19.55 -12.41
C HIS A 295 -0.34 -18.76 -11.14
N CYS A 296 -1.47 -18.05 -11.17
CA CYS A 296 -2.01 -17.30 -10.03
C CYS A 296 -3.27 -17.97 -9.47
N SER A 297 -3.62 -17.63 -8.21
CA SER A 297 -4.72 -18.29 -7.51
C SER A 297 -5.63 -17.31 -6.77
N PRO A 298 -6.97 -17.44 -6.88
CA PRO A 298 -7.90 -16.71 -6.04
C PRO A 298 -7.77 -17.08 -4.55
N GLN A 299 -7.35 -18.29 -4.22
CA GLN A 299 -7.15 -18.76 -2.86
C GLN A 299 -5.97 -18.06 -2.19
N SER A 300 -4.91 -17.79 -2.93
CA SER A 300 -3.75 -17.02 -2.47
C SER A 300 -4.15 -15.58 -2.16
N LEU A 301 -4.87 -14.93 -3.07
CA LEU A 301 -5.38 -13.57 -2.86
C LEU A 301 -6.37 -13.51 -1.68
N ALA A 302 -7.26 -14.51 -1.52
CA ALA A 302 -8.16 -14.62 -0.39
C ALA A 302 -7.40 -14.73 0.93
N SER A 303 -6.40 -15.61 0.99
CA SER A 303 -5.59 -15.83 2.20
C SER A 303 -4.87 -14.55 2.59
N LEU A 304 -4.25 -13.87 1.62
CA LEU A 304 -3.54 -12.63 1.87
C LEU A 304 -4.49 -11.49 2.25
N GLY A 305 -5.63 -11.36 1.59
CA GLY A 305 -6.60 -10.30 1.87
C GLY A 305 -7.13 -10.36 3.30
N VAL A 306 -7.56 -11.53 3.77
CA VAL A 306 -8.08 -11.68 5.14
C VAL A 306 -6.98 -11.49 6.20
N VAL A 307 -5.75 -11.95 5.92
CA VAL A 307 -4.60 -11.73 6.82
C VAL A 307 -4.25 -10.24 6.88
N THR A 308 -4.29 -9.55 5.75
CA THR A 308 -4.01 -8.11 5.69
C THR A 308 -5.01 -7.32 6.54
N LEU A 309 -6.32 -7.54 6.38
CA LEU A 309 -7.35 -6.86 7.15
C LEU A 309 -7.17 -7.08 8.67
N GLU A 310 -6.97 -8.30 9.11
CA GLU A 310 -6.70 -8.63 10.53
C GLU A 310 -5.41 -7.97 11.02
N ALA A 311 -4.33 -7.98 10.23
CA ALA A 311 -3.06 -7.36 10.60
C ALA A 311 -3.19 -5.83 10.74
N LEU A 312 -3.90 -5.16 9.83
CA LEU A 312 -4.14 -3.72 9.87
C LEU A 312 -4.94 -3.31 11.11
N ASP A 313 -5.98 -4.08 11.48
CA ASP A 313 -6.73 -3.84 12.71
C ASP A 313 -5.84 -3.99 13.96
N ARG A 314 -5.04 -5.03 14.02
CA ARG A 314 -4.11 -5.30 15.13
C ARG A 314 -3.08 -4.20 15.27
N ILE A 315 -2.48 -3.75 14.15
CA ILE A 315 -1.53 -2.62 14.14
C ILE A 315 -2.25 -1.35 14.61
N GLY A 316 -3.44 -1.07 14.09
CA GLY A 316 -4.26 0.06 14.48
C GLY A 316 -4.59 0.07 15.97
N GLY A 317 -4.99 -1.07 16.52
CA GLY A 317 -5.25 -1.25 17.96
C GLY A 317 -4.01 -1.02 18.82
N ARG A 318 -2.83 -1.46 18.37
CA ARG A 318 -1.55 -1.24 19.04
C ARG A 318 -1.18 0.25 19.05
N LEU A 319 -1.26 0.90 17.89
CA LEU A 319 -0.97 2.33 17.75
C LEU A 319 -1.92 3.18 18.60
N ALA A 320 -3.21 2.87 18.61
CA ALA A 320 -4.18 3.57 19.43
C ALA A 320 -3.88 3.49 20.94
N LYS A 321 -3.32 2.36 21.41
CA LYS A 321 -2.85 2.25 22.79
C LYS A 321 -1.66 3.17 23.04
N ILE A 322 -0.67 3.17 22.15
CA ILE A 322 0.51 4.04 22.24
C ILE A 322 0.07 5.52 22.28
N ASP A 323 -0.80 5.93 21.36
CA ASP A 323 -1.26 7.32 21.26
C ASP A 323 -1.98 7.82 22.52
N ARG A 324 -2.66 6.92 23.27
CA ARG A 324 -3.27 7.28 24.56
C ARG A 324 -2.24 7.64 25.62
N PHE A 325 -1.07 7.02 25.60
CA PHE A 325 -0.01 7.26 26.58
C PHE A 325 0.94 8.39 26.16
N THR A 326 0.98 8.72 24.88
CA THR A 326 1.89 9.74 24.32
C THR A 326 1.23 11.08 24.06
N LYS A 327 -0.09 11.22 24.25
CA LYS A 327 -0.73 12.53 24.19
C LYS A 327 -0.06 13.42 25.24
N PRO A 328 0.52 14.59 24.84
CA PRO A 328 0.94 15.56 25.82
C PRO A 328 -0.26 15.90 26.70
N VAL A 329 -0.07 15.87 28.03
CA VAL A 329 -1.03 16.45 28.96
C VAL A 329 -1.16 17.89 28.51
N VAL A 330 -2.25 18.25 27.86
CA VAL A 330 -2.60 19.64 27.62
C VAL A 330 -2.91 20.20 28.99
N THR A 331 -1.86 20.72 29.64
CA THR A 331 -2.08 21.59 30.79
C THR A 331 -2.91 22.73 30.26
N ALA A 332 -4.13 22.87 30.80
CA ALA A 332 -4.96 24.04 30.52
C ALA A 332 -4.09 25.30 30.60
N PRO A 333 -4.21 26.24 29.65
CA PRO A 333 -3.48 27.50 29.77
C PRO A 333 -3.72 28.03 31.18
N PRO A 334 -2.68 28.54 31.84
CA PRO A 334 -2.89 29.15 33.15
C PRO A 334 -4.02 30.16 33.00
N GLU A 335 -5.04 30.04 33.86
CA GLU A 335 -6.18 30.94 33.91
C GLU A 335 -5.64 32.37 33.96
N MET A 336 -5.84 33.12 32.88
CA MET A 336 -5.36 34.50 32.81
C MET A 336 -6.01 35.27 33.95
N ALA A 337 -5.21 35.69 34.91
CA ALA A 337 -5.64 36.64 35.92
C ALA A 337 -6.32 37.83 35.22
N PRO A 338 -7.42 38.37 35.78
CA PRO A 338 -8.14 39.48 35.17
C PRO A 338 -7.18 40.65 34.94
N ALA A 339 -7.13 41.09 33.68
CA ALA A 339 -6.26 42.18 33.24
C ALA A 339 -6.52 43.42 34.10
N ALA A 340 -5.47 43.89 34.76
CA ALA A 340 -5.48 45.20 35.43
C ALA A 340 -5.83 46.27 34.38
N THR A 341 -6.82 47.07 34.68
CA THR A 341 -7.30 48.19 33.86
C THR A 341 -6.12 49.10 33.49
N ALA A 342 -5.77 49.14 32.21
CA ALA A 342 -4.76 50.07 31.69
C ALA A 342 -5.30 51.54 31.69
N PRO A 343 -4.46 52.55 31.99
CA PRO A 343 -4.87 53.92 31.88
C PRO A 343 -5.08 54.37 30.43
N ALA A 344 -6.03 55.30 30.24
CA ALA A 344 -6.48 55.77 28.94
C ALA A 344 -5.34 56.27 28.04
N GLN A 345 -5.28 55.74 26.83
CA GLN A 345 -4.35 56.19 25.79
C GLN A 345 -4.83 57.50 25.17
N THR A 346 -3.94 58.50 25.15
CA THR A 346 -4.05 59.74 24.40
C THR A 346 -4.04 59.49 22.90
N ALA A 347 -4.84 60.28 22.16
CA ALA A 347 -5.06 60.16 20.72
C ALA A 347 -3.76 60.25 19.88
N PRO A 348 -3.67 59.54 18.76
CA PRO A 348 -2.50 59.58 17.87
C PRO A 348 -2.47 60.83 17.00
N ALA A 349 -1.25 61.33 16.75
CA ALA A 349 -0.95 62.46 15.83
C ALA A 349 -1.17 62.00 14.35
N PRO A 350 -1.41 62.96 13.41
CA PRO A 350 -1.74 62.62 12.02
C PRO A 350 -0.55 61.98 11.26
N ALA A 351 -0.87 61.01 10.41
CA ALA A 351 0.09 60.25 9.59
C ALA A 351 0.73 61.14 8.52
N VAL A 352 2.06 61.04 8.40
CA VAL A 352 2.84 61.61 7.29
C VAL A 352 2.74 60.65 6.10
N GLU A 353 2.33 61.20 4.96
CA GLU A 353 2.16 60.51 3.68
C GLU A 353 3.51 60.07 3.12
N ALA A 354 3.63 58.77 2.79
CA ALA A 354 4.84 58.19 2.21
C ALA A 354 4.92 58.49 0.71
N PRO A 355 6.11 58.74 0.13
CA PRO A 355 6.27 59.04 -1.28
C PRO A 355 6.01 57.78 -2.17
N ALA A 356 5.40 58.02 -3.33
CA ALA A 356 5.06 57.02 -4.35
C ALA A 356 6.30 56.33 -4.91
N PRO A 357 6.21 55.02 -5.31
CA PRO A 357 7.32 54.29 -5.89
C PRO A 357 7.61 54.79 -7.32
N PRO A 358 8.87 54.63 -7.78
CA PRO A 358 9.28 55.11 -9.11
C PRO A 358 8.68 54.22 -10.23
N VAL A 359 8.24 54.88 -11.32
CA VAL A 359 7.73 54.29 -12.53
C VAL A 359 8.90 53.65 -13.31
N LEU A 360 8.82 52.38 -13.55
CA LEU A 360 9.78 51.63 -14.40
C LEU A 360 9.55 52.00 -15.88
N ALA A 361 10.63 52.36 -16.56
CA ALA A 361 10.63 52.63 -18.00
C ALA A 361 10.44 51.34 -18.82
N PRO A 362 9.84 51.40 -20.04
CA PRO A 362 9.62 50.23 -20.88
C PRO A 362 10.95 49.72 -21.47
N PRO A 363 11.05 48.38 -21.71
CA PRO A 363 12.25 47.77 -22.27
C PRO A 363 12.49 48.21 -23.74
N ALA A 364 13.75 48.32 -24.10
CA ALA A 364 14.20 48.63 -25.47
C ALA A 364 13.90 47.47 -26.45
N PRO A 365 13.67 47.77 -27.72
CA PRO A 365 13.35 46.73 -28.71
C PRO A 365 14.55 45.83 -29.01
N SER A 366 14.27 44.50 -29.06
CA SER A 366 15.22 43.44 -29.39
C SER A 366 15.71 43.58 -30.84
N GLN A 367 17.02 43.50 -31.03
CA GLN A 367 17.66 43.42 -32.34
C GLN A 367 17.31 42.11 -33.04
N GLU A 368 16.81 42.20 -34.28
CA GLU A 368 16.61 41.08 -35.19
C GLU A 368 17.96 40.40 -35.47
N SER A 369 18.02 39.12 -35.21
CA SER A 369 19.14 38.25 -35.62
C SER A 369 19.12 38.04 -37.15
N ARG A 370 20.18 38.50 -37.79
CA ARG A 370 20.44 38.26 -39.23
C ARG A 370 20.71 36.76 -39.45
N GLU A 371 19.97 36.20 -40.39
CA GLU A 371 20.13 34.88 -40.98
C GLU A 371 21.51 34.74 -41.65
N PRO A 372 22.28 33.66 -41.43
CA PRO A 372 23.54 33.43 -42.13
C PRO A 372 23.29 32.96 -43.58
N ALA A 373 23.98 33.61 -44.55
CA ALA A 373 23.92 33.33 -45.97
C ALA A 373 24.37 31.90 -46.34
N GLN A 374 23.64 31.28 -47.27
CA GLN A 374 23.99 29.97 -47.86
C GLN A 374 25.31 30.04 -48.67
N PRO A 375 26.16 28.97 -48.63
CA PRO A 375 27.32 28.88 -49.49
C PRO A 375 26.95 28.53 -50.93
N PRO A 376 27.78 28.92 -51.94
CA PRO A 376 27.53 28.65 -53.35
C PRO A 376 27.80 27.20 -53.74
N PRO A 377 27.18 26.67 -54.83
CA PRO A 377 27.39 25.28 -55.27
C PRO A 377 28.82 25.10 -55.82
N ALA A 378 29.38 23.93 -55.55
CA ALA A 378 30.69 23.53 -56.10
C ALA A 378 30.62 23.12 -57.56
N PRO A 379 31.77 23.18 -58.31
CA PRO A 379 31.84 22.97 -59.73
C PRO A 379 31.64 21.56 -60.22
#